data_72f11ebf7b70b1bcd5526d23ad8e60b6
#
_entry.id   72f11ebf7b70b1bcd5526d23ad8e60b6
#
_cell.length_a   1.000
_cell.length_b   1.000
_cell.length_c   1.000
_cell.angle_alpha   90.00
_cell.angle_beta   90.00
_cell.angle_gamma   90.00
#
_symmetry.space_group_name_H-M   'P 1'
#
loop_
_entity.id
_entity.type
_entity.pdbx_description
1 polymer ?
#
loop_
_entity_poly.entity_id
_entity_poly.type
_entity_poly.pdbx_seq_one_letter_code
_entity_poly.pdbx_strand_id
1 'polypeptide(L)'
;MSGTTSITSTTSITPTTSTASASPATTASSSAPTPPAASEPGPSAVTIPWEELVTSALLGTDRRPLRTGTTGAGSSAPRPPTPGSSAPGLSAPRPTDGPAALLEAAALHTVRRRAALLPSVGATPPVPAPPDPRPPLPEAARRRLAHLLADRSAPSGGGRRGAAPDLTELIPQWLALAGERGFRAPAELLPALLDAARARTDLRPYVLSFAGPRGLWLAALNPEWRFALRASNGARLTAADDPDAVRRLWEEGLFAERVALLGAVRAQDPSAGRTLLAGTWSAERAEDRLMFLDALREGLGDADEPFLEAALSDRSRNVRSVAAELLSTLPASALARRMASRALTCVNADRTGEGLTVAVEAPHECDADMQRDGVTPVPPSGRGERSWWLGQLVEATPLTVWRERFGGRTAQEIVALPVADGWEAELHAAWCRAAVRQRDPAWARALLGAPSIPPASGPGTASLSERSQLLATLPPAERADWAAGFVAAHGLSEAFQLLGVCAVPWAGPLGRSVVDALDIARDAGSYPWSFSGVMGLAERCLDPAEADRLEVLTTTQDEPEDASPGAGGYWSEAFRRLVATLRLRAAMDRELMGNDGGRPSPDPGPDPVPEPDHGETTRHQAGPDAWG
;
A
#
# COMPACT_ATOMS: atom_id res chain seq x y z
N MET A 1 17.61 18.40 41.95
CA MET A 1 18.10 19.78 41.89
C MET A 1 18.52 19.98 40.46
N SER A 2 17.65 20.44 39.66
CA SER A 2 17.36 21.83 39.16
C SER A 2 18.42 22.26 38.12
N GLY A 3 17.93 22.57 36.92
CA GLY A 3 18.64 23.33 35.93
C GLY A 3 18.04 23.25 34.52
N THR A 4 16.80 23.75 34.37
CA THR A 4 16.16 24.03 33.08
C THR A 4 16.74 25.31 32.48
N THR A 5 17.11 25.33 31.20
CA THR A 5 17.25 26.59 30.47
C THR A 5 16.73 26.44 29.03
N SER A 6 15.55 27.01 28.80
CA SER A 6 14.97 27.28 27.49
C SER A 6 15.60 28.54 26.90
N ILE A 7 15.93 28.52 25.62
CA ILE A 7 16.18 29.74 24.83
C ILE A 7 15.30 29.69 23.58
N THR A 8 14.25 30.52 23.62
CA THR A 8 13.44 30.93 22.46
C THR A 8 14.11 32.10 21.74
N SER A 9 14.31 32.01 20.44
CA SER A 9 14.68 33.15 19.61
C SER A 9 13.68 33.29 18.46
N THR A 10 12.83 34.27 18.61
CA THR A 10 11.87 34.76 17.61
C THR A 10 12.62 35.75 16.70
N THR A 11 12.62 35.53 15.40
CA THR A 11 13.09 36.54 14.43
C THR A 11 11.97 36.82 13.44
N SER A 12 11.43 38.03 13.56
CA SER A 12 10.45 38.63 12.65
C SER A 12 11.16 39.17 11.42
N ILE A 13 10.65 38.87 10.21
CA ILE A 13 11.06 39.54 8.97
C ILE A 13 9.82 40.17 8.33
N THR A 14 9.84 41.49 8.25
CA THR A 14 8.89 42.37 7.56
C THR A 14 9.16 42.40 6.04
N PRO A 15 8.13 42.49 5.18
CA PRO A 15 8.34 42.64 3.73
C PRO A 15 8.44 44.11 3.35
N THR A 16 9.43 44.40 2.54
CA THR A 16 9.67 45.72 1.91
C THR A 16 8.97 45.78 0.55
N THR A 17 8.09 46.74 0.41
CA THR A 17 7.46 47.15 -0.85
C THR A 17 8.44 47.94 -1.71
N SER A 18 8.57 47.62 -3.00
CA SER A 18 9.22 48.47 -3.99
C SER A 18 8.26 48.81 -5.12
N THR A 19 7.96 50.06 -5.25
CA THR A 19 7.21 50.71 -6.32
C THR A 19 8.12 51.00 -7.51
N ALA A 20 7.67 50.69 -8.72
CA ALA A 20 8.22 51.26 -9.94
C ALA A 20 7.12 51.54 -10.97
N SER A 21 7.17 52.75 -11.38
CA SER A 21 6.46 53.66 -12.22
C SER A 21 6.12 53.16 -13.63
N ALA A 22 4.93 53.59 -14.09
CA ALA A 22 4.46 53.42 -15.47
C ALA A 22 4.43 54.76 -16.22
N SER A 23 4.52 54.73 -17.53
CA SER A 23 3.64 55.43 -18.50
C SER A 23 4.34 55.69 -19.83
N PRO A 24 3.70 56.11 -20.93
CA PRO A 24 2.54 55.55 -21.66
C PRO A 24 2.79 55.55 -23.20
N ALA A 25 1.96 54.92 -24.01
CA ALA A 25 1.71 55.30 -25.42
C ALA A 25 0.49 54.54 -25.96
N THR A 26 -0.52 55.21 -26.32
CA THR A 26 -1.02 55.75 -27.61
C THR A 26 -1.94 54.80 -28.39
N THR A 27 -3.22 55.11 -28.28
CA THR A 27 -4.36 55.04 -29.19
C THR A 27 -4.28 54.30 -30.52
N ALA A 28 -5.24 53.38 -30.73
CA ALA A 28 -5.97 53.25 -32.02
C ALA A 28 -7.42 52.77 -31.74
N SER A 29 -8.33 53.59 -32.23
CA SER A 29 -9.78 53.42 -32.18
C SER A 29 -10.23 52.40 -33.22
N SER A 30 -11.03 51.38 -32.80
CA SER A 30 -11.85 50.60 -33.73
C SER A 30 -13.19 50.27 -33.06
N SER A 31 -14.23 50.82 -33.62
CA SER A 31 -15.62 50.67 -33.21
C SER A 31 -16.12 49.24 -33.48
N ALA A 32 -16.55 48.52 -32.46
CA ALA A 32 -17.34 47.31 -32.58
C ALA A 32 -18.74 47.52 -32.03
N PRO A 33 -19.77 46.84 -32.56
CA PRO A 33 -21.19 47.15 -32.30
C PRO A 33 -21.62 46.69 -30.90
N THR A 34 -22.45 47.51 -30.29
CA THR A 34 -23.10 47.31 -28.98
C THR A 34 -23.98 46.06 -28.98
N PRO A 35 -23.84 45.12 -28.03
CA PRO A 35 -24.79 44.05 -27.83
C PRO A 35 -26.06 44.58 -27.14
N PRO A 36 -27.23 43.92 -27.36
CA PRO A 36 -28.50 44.35 -26.79
C PRO A 36 -28.49 44.20 -25.25
N ALA A 37 -29.13 45.16 -24.60
CA ALA A 37 -29.27 45.27 -23.15
C ALA A 37 -29.80 43.95 -22.55
N ALA A 38 -29.02 43.39 -21.63
CA ALA A 38 -29.46 42.29 -20.77
C ALA A 38 -30.59 42.81 -19.86
N SER A 39 -31.71 42.12 -19.86
CA SER A 39 -32.83 42.32 -18.96
C SER A 39 -32.36 42.22 -17.52
N GLU A 40 -32.71 43.19 -16.69
CA GLU A 40 -32.41 43.18 -15.26
C GLU A 40 -32.91 41.90 -14.59
N PRO A 41 -32.12 41.28 -13.70
CA PRO A 41 -32.59 40.13 -12.94
C PRO A 41 -33.66 40.59 -11.96
N GLY A 42 -34.82 39.95 -11.99
CA GLY A 42 -35.87 40.11 -10.99
C GLY A 42 -35.41 39.82 -9.56
N PRO A 43 -36.18 40.11 -8.53
CA PRO A 43 -35.75 40.15 -7.14
C PRO A 43 -35.09 38.82 -6.74
N SER A 44 -33.84 38.93 -6.33
CA SER A 44 -33.02 37.82 -5.83
C SER A 44 -33.71 37.15 -4.64
N ALA A 45 -34.31 35.99 -4.87
CA ALA A 45 -34.74 35.12 -3.79
C ALA A 45 -33.52 34.78 -2.92
N VAL A 46 -33.54 35.13 -1.64
CA VAL A 46 -32.49 34.84 -0.66
C VAL A 46 -32.25 33.31 -0.67
N THR A 47 -31.09 32.91 -1.16
CA THR A 47 -30.73 31.50 -1.24
C THR A 47 -30.05 31.11 0.05
N ILE A 48 -30.62 30.17 0.79
CA ILE A 48 -30.02 29.62 2.02
C ILE A 48 -28.78 28.81 1.59
N PRO A 49 -27.59 29.03 2.18
CA PRO A 49 -26.39 28.26 1.88
C PRO A 49 -26.58 26.75 2.16
N TRP A 50 -25.99 25.90 1.32
CA TRP A 50 -26.08 24.43 1.50
C TRP A 50 -25.60 23.96 2.88
N GLU A 51 -24.55 24.55 3.40
CA GLU A 51 -23.98 24.24 4.71
C GLU A 51 -24.95 24.56 5.87
N GLU A 52 -25.76 25.59 5.70
CA GLU A 52 -26.81 25.94 6.67
C GLU A 52 -27.97 24.92 6.62
N LEU A 53 -28.34 24.45 5.44
CA LEU A 53 -29.34 23.38 5.28
C LEU A 53 -28.86 22.08 5.93
N VAL A 54 -27.58 21.67 5.70
CA VAL A 54 -27.00 20.49 6.31
C VAL A 54 -26.95 20.62 7.84
N THR A 55 -26.55 21.78 8.35
CA THR A 55 -26.48 22.02 9.79
C THR A 55 -27.87 21.98 10.44
N SER A 56 -28.89 22.56 9.80
CA SER A 56 -30.27 22.51 10.30
C SER A 56 -30.86 21.10 10.22
N ALA A 57 -30.47 20.30 9.20
CA ALA A 57 -30.86 18.90 9.11
C ALA A 57 -30.27 18.04 10.23
N LEU A 58 -28.98 18.25 10.56
CA LEU A 58 -28.28 17.50 11.60
C LEU A 58 -28.71 17.86 13.02
N LEU A 59 -28.97 19.14 13.28
CA LEU A 59 -29.33 19.62 14.62
C LEU A 59 -30.84 19.58 14.88
N GLY A 60 -31.64 19.39 13.85
CA GLY A 60 -33.11 19.50 13.88
C GLY A 60 -33.61 20.93 13.70
N THR A 61 -34.67 21.10 12.92
CA THR A 61 -35.27 22.38 12.58
C THR A 61 -35.87 23.12 13.81
N ASP A 62 -36.18 22.39 14.87
CA ASP A 62 -36.67 22.96 16.16
C ASP A 62 -35.54 23.66 16.92
N ARG A 63 -34.32 23.16 16.85
CA ARG A 63 -33.15 23.73 17.52
C ARG A 63 -32.45 24.77 16.66
N ARG A 64 -32.53 24.65 15.36
CA ARG A 64 -31.94 25.59 14.41
C ARG A 64 -32.92 25.87 13.26
N PRO A 65 -33.87 26.79 13.45
CA PRO A 65 -34.81 27.15 12.40
C PRO A 65 -34.08 27.81 11.22
N LEU A 66 -34.56 27.53 10.00
CA LEU A 66 -34.05 28.16 8.79
C LEU A 66 -34.40 29.64 8.79
N ARG A 67 -33.40 30.50 8.58
CA ARG A 67 -33.61 31.92 8.40
C ARG A 67 -34.17 32.19 6.99
N THR A 68 -35.48 32.14 6.84
CA THR A 68 -36.15 32.69 5.66
C THR A 68 -36.07 34.21 5.74
N GLY A 69 -35.11 34.80 5.04
CA GLY A 69 -34.90 36.24 5.03
C GLY A 69 -36.06 37.00 4.36
N THR A 70 -37.03 37.39 5.12
CA THR A 70 -37.83 38.57 4.82
C THR A 70 -37.14 39.77 5.41
N THR A 71 -36.28 40.41 4.65
CA THR A 71 -35.77 41.75 4.97
C THR A 71 -36.90 42.77 4.84
N GLY A 72 -37.69 42.92 5.88
CA GLY A 72 -38.49 44.09 6.10
C GLY A 72 -37.70 45.05 6.99
N ALA A 73 -36.89 45.91 6.40
CA ALA A 73 -36.40 47.09 7.06
C ALA A 73 -37.53 48.11 7.13
N GLY A 74 -37.94 48.52 8.32
CA GLY A 74 -38.91 49.57 8.50
C GLY A 74 -39.45 49.63 9.90
N SER A 75 -38.66 50.22 10.80
CA SER A 75 -39.16 50.81 12.06
C SER A 75 -40.18 51.91 11.74
N SER A 76 -41.45 51.72 12.10
CA SER A 76 -42.39 52.82 12.31
C SER A 76 -43.53 52.38 13.20
N ALA A 77 -43.82 53.24 14.18
CA ALA A 77 -44.80 53.13 15.24
C ALA A 77 -46.24 52.88 14.79
N PRO A 78 -47.13 52.36 15.66
CA PRO A 78 -48.48 51.94 15.30
C PRO A 78 -49.42 53.14 15.11
N ARG A 79 -50.19 53.14 14.01
CA ARG A 79 -51.31 54.06 13.73
C ARG A 79 -52.62 53.28 13.80
N PRO A 80 -53.71 53.86 14.37
CA PRO A 80 -54.94 53.14 14.66
C PRO A 80 -55.81 52.92 13.40
N PRO A 81 -56.75 51.96 13.42
CA PRO A 81 -57.47 51.47 12.25
C PRO A 81 -58.63 52.39 11.82
N THR A 82 -58.76 52.55 10.51
CA THR A 82 -59.98 53.04 9.88
C THR A 82 -60.73 51.87 9.21
N PRO A 83 -62.05 51.76 9.33
CA PRO A 83 -62.81 50.64 8.82
C PRO A 83 -63.28 50.89 7.38
N GLY A 84 -63.24 49.83 6.55
CA GLY A 84 -64.03 49.73 5.35
C GLY A 84 -63.26 49.64 4.02
N SER A 85 -62.90 48.43 3.60
CA SER A 85 -63.03 48.00 2.18
C SER A 85 -62.77 46.50 2.11
N SER A 86 -63.80 45.76 1.75
CA SER A 86 -63.76 44.32 1.44
C SER A 86 -63.22 44.13 0.04
N ALA A 87 -62.03 43.52 -0.07
CA ALA A 87 -61.53 42.91 -1.29
C ALA A 87 -61.15 41.43 -1.02
N PRO A 88 -61.39 40.46 -1.93
CA PRO A 88 -61.23 39.04 -1.64
C PRO A 88 -59.76 38.66 -1.43
N GLY A 89 -59.52 38.00 -0.29
CA GLY A 89 -58.22 37.69 0.22
C GLY A 89 -57.40 36.77 -0.64
N LEU A 90 -56.19 37.21 -0.91
CA LEU A 90 -55.04 36.31 -1.12
C LEU A 90 -54.66 35.80 0.27
N SER A 91 -54.89 34.51 0.51
CA SER A 91 -54.50 33.83 1.75
C SER A 91 -53.04 34.08 2.05
N ALA A 92 -52.74 34.62 3.22
CA ALA A 92 -51.38 34.67 3.75
C ALA A 92 -50.76 33.24 3.74
N PRO A 93 -49.47 33.06 3.32
CA PRO A 93 -48.86 31.75 3.35
C PRO A 93 -48.86 31.24 4.80
N ARG A 94 -49.39 30.02 5.00
CA ARG A 94 -49.31 29.30 6.27
C ARG A 94 -47.85 29.23 6.70
N PRO A 95 -47.54 29.32 8.01
CA PRO A 95 -46.19 29.06 8.49
C PRO A 95 -45.81 27.64 8.03
N THR A 96 -44.87 27.54 7.11
CA THR A 96 -44.32 26.26 6.61
C THR A 96 -43.66 25.56 7.78
N ASP A 97 -44.09 24.33 8.03
CA ASP A 97 -43.50 23.42 8.99
C ASP A 97 -41.96 23.37 8.76
N GLY A 98 -41.15 23.57 9.79
CA GLY A 98 -39.69 23.68 9.68
C GLY A 98 -39.04 22.55 8.86
N PRO A 99 -39.42 21.28 9.08
CA PRO A 99 -38.96 20.15 8.26
C PRO A 99 -39.34 20.24 6.78
N ALA A 100 -40.58 20.67 6.49
CA ALA A 100 -41.03 20.82 5.12
C ALA A 100 -40.27 21.93 4.39
N ALA A 101 -40.02 23.07 5.05
CA ALA A 101 -39.21 24.16 4.49
C ALA A 101 -37.77 23.76 4.24
N LEU A 102 -37.18 22.92 5.11
CA LEU A 102 -35.84 22.36 4.91
C LEU A 102 -35.78 21.48 3.66
N LEU A 103 -36.74 20.58 3.48
CA LEU A 103 -36.80 19.68 2.32
C LEU A 103 -37.02 20.45 1.02
N GLU A 104 -37.89 21.47 1.03
CA GLU A 104 -38.17 22.32 -0.14
C GLU A 104 -36.90 23.12 -0.52
N ALA A 105 -36.20 23.73 0.43
CA ALA A 105 -34.96 24.44 0.20
C ALA A 105 -33.84 23.51 -0.31
N ALA A 106 -33.73 22.29 0.22
CA ALA A 106 -32.78 21.29 -0.22
C ALA A 106 -33.06 20.80 -1.63
N ALA A 107 -34.35 20.56 -1.97
CA ALA A 107 -34.76 20.19 -3.31
C ALA A 107 -34.43 21.30 -4.33
N LEU A 108 -34.77 22.54 -4.02
CA LEU A 108 -34.46 23.71 -4.86
C LEU A 108 -32.93 23.88 -5.03
N HIS A 109 -32.17 23.70 -3.98
CA HIS A 109 -30.72 23.76 -4.05
C HIS A 109 -30.13 22.66 -4.94
N THR A 110 -30.68 21.45 -4.87
CA THR A 110 -30.27 20.32 -5.71
C THR A 110 -30.57 20.59 -7.18
N VAL A 111 -31.75 21.12 -7.48
CA VAL A 111 -32.13 21.51 -8.87
C VAL A 111 -31.18 22.59 -9.39
N ARG A 112 -30.91 23.64 -8.58
CA ARG A 112 -29.97 24.72 -8.95
C ARG A 112 -28.56 24.20 -9.18
N ARG A 113 -28.05 23.33 -8.34
CA ARG A 113 -26.71 22.71 -8.54
C ARG A 113 -26.65 21.91 -9.84
N ARG A 114 -27.68 21.15 -10.16
CA ARG A 114 -27.79 20.42 -11.44
C ARG A 114 -27.94 21.35 -12.65
N ALA A 115 -28.73 22.41 -12.53
CA ALA A 115 -28.90 23.40 -13.57
C ALA A 115 -27.63 24.23 -13.82
N ALA A 116 -26.84 24.52 -12.77
CA ALA A 116 -25.56 25.24 -12.88
C ALA A 116 -24.44 24.38 -13.48
N LEU A 117 -24.64 23.09 -13.65
CA LEU A 117 -23.70 22.17 -14.32
C LEU A 117 -23.92 22.12 -15.85
N LEU A 118 -24.54 23.13 -16.44
CA LEU A 118 -24.61 23.24 -17.88
C LEU A 118 -23.20 23.36 -18.48
N PRO A 119 -22.90 22.62 -19.56
CA PRO A 119 -21.62 22.75 -20.23
C PRO A 119 -21.40 24.20 -20.65
N SER A 120 -20.21 24.71 -20.46
CA SER A 120 -19.81 26.02 -20.96
C SER A 120 -19.97 26.03 -22.48
N VAL A 121 -20.78 26.92 -23.00
CA VAL A 121 -20.96 27.06 -24.45
C VAL A 121 -19.65 27.51 -25.07
N GLY A 122 -19.12 26.75 -26.03
CA GLY A 122 -17.87 27.05 -26.73
C GLY A 122 -16.59 26.52 -26.03
N ALA A 123 -16.70 25.75 -24.92
CA ALA A 123 -15.55 25.05 -24.38
C ALA A 123 -15.07 23.96 -25.35
N THR A 124 -13.81 23.98 -25.71
CA THR A 124 -13.20 22.91 -26.50
C THR A 124 -13.21 21.62 -25.64
N PRO A 125 -13.77 20.52 -26.12
CA PRO A 125 -13.77 19.27 -25.36
C PRO A 125 -12.30 18.83 -25.16
N PRO A 126 -11.99 18.22 -24.01
CA PRO A 126 -10.64 17.70 -23.78
C PRO A 126 -10.31 16.62 -24.83
N VAL A 127 -9.04 16.57 -25.22
CA VAL A 127 -8.56 15.51 -26.12
C VAL A 127 -8.89 14.15 -25.50
N PRO A 128 -9.46 13.20 -26.26
CA PRO A 128 -9.80 11.89 -25.75
C PRO A 128 -8.58 11.17 -25.12
N ALA A 129 -8.85 10.32 -24.13
CA ALA A 129 -7.80 9.48 -23.55
C ALA A 129 -7.17 8.58 -24.63
N PRO A 130 -5.86 8.31 -24.54
CA PRO A 130 -5.21 7.32 -25.41
C PRO A 130 -5.90 5.95 -25.28
N PRO A 131 -5.94 5.16 -26.38
CA PRO A 131 -6.51 3.83 -26.34
C PRO A 131 -5.70 2.93 -25.38
N ASP A 132 -6.40 2.07 -24.66
CA ASP A 132 -5.80 1.04 -23.81
C ASP A 132 -5.98 -0.32 -24.50
N PRO A 133 -4.90 -0.96 -24.99
CA PRO A 133 -4.97 -2.22 -25.73
C PRO A 133 -5.28 -3.43 -24.86
N ARG A 134 -5.20 -3.30 -23.53
CA ARG A 134 -5.45 -4.40 -22.60
C ARG A 134 -6.89 -4.90 -22.69
N PRO A 135 -7.14 -6.21 -22.49
CA PRO A 135 -8.49 -6.76 -22.52
C PRO A 135 -9.36 -6.20 -21.38
N PRO A 136 -10.67 -6.12 -21.58
CA PRO A 136 -11.61 -5.75 -20.52
C PRO A 136 -11.71 -6.87 -19.49
N LEU A 137 -12.11 -6.51 -18.26
CA LEU A 137 -12.45 -7.49 -17.22
C LEU A 137 -13.62 -8.39 -17.68
N PRO A 138 -13.58 -9.70 -17.31
CA PRO A 138 -14.77 -10.55 -17.35
C PRO A 138 -15.93 -9.94 -16.55
N GLU A 139 -17.16 -10.21 -16.98
CA GLU A 139 -18.36 -9.57 -16.40
C GLU A 139 -18.52 -9.89 -14.89
N ALA A 140 -18.22 -11.13 -14.47
CA ALA A 140 -18.26 -11.52 -13.07
C ALA A 140 -17.22 -10.74 -12.24
N ALA A 141 -15.99 -10.61 -12.75
CA ALA A 141 -14.92 -9.85 -12.09
C ALA A 141 -15.26 -8.35 -12.03
N ARG A 142 -15.92 -7.80 -13.07
CA ARG A 142 -16.40 -6.41 -13.09
C ARG A 142 -17.44 -6.16 -12.00
N ARG A 143 -18.41 -7.06 -11.86
CA ARG A 143 -19.41 -6.99 -10.78
C ARG A 143 -18.77 -7.13 -9.39
N ARG A 144 -17.78 -8.01 -9.25
CA ARG A 144 -17.03 -8.16 -8.01
C ARG A 144 -16.32 -6.87 -7.62
N LEU A 145 -15.61 -6.23 -8.55
CA LEU A 145 -14.94 -4.95 -8.30
C LEU A 145 -15.92 -3.86 -7.86
N ALA A 146 -17.09 -3.76 -8.53
CA ALA A 146 -18.12 -2.81 -8.13
C ALA A 146 -18.61 -3.05 -6.69
N HIS A 147 -18.79 -4.32 -6.28
CA HIS A 147 -19.16 -4.70 -4.92
C HIS A 147 -18.09 -4.30 -3.90
N LEU A 148 -16.82 -4.62 -4.17
CA LEU A 148 -15.69 -4.27 -3.29
C LEU A 148 -15.56 -2.75 -3.07
N LEU A 149 -15.81 -1.97 -4.11
CA LEU A 149 -15.76 -0.50 -4.03
C LEU A 149 -17.00 0.10 -3.33
N ALA A 150 -18.18 -0.52 -3.47
CA ALA A 150 -19.40 -0.08 -2.81
C ALA A 150 -19.38 -0.34 -1.30
N ASP A 151 -18.90 -1.50 -0.88
CA ASP A 151 -18.79 -1.86 0.55
C ASP A 151 -17.88 -0.90 1.32
N ARG A 152 -16.81 -0.42 0.67
CA ARG A 152 -15.93 0.61 1.22
C ARG A 152 -16.64 1.93 1.54
N SER A 153 -17.70 2.25 0.81
CA SER A 153 -18.46 3.48 1.00
C SER A 153 -19.50 3.37 2.12
N ALA A 154 -19.75 2.15 2.61
CA ALA A 154 -20.63 1.94 3.75
C ALA A 154 -19.95 2.46 5.03
N PRO A 155 -20.65 3.24 5.88
CA PRO A 155 -20.10 3.65 7.16
C PRO A 155 -19.75 2.40 7.96
N SER A 156 -18.49 2.30 8.38
CA SER A 156 -18.00 1.24 9.26
C SER A 156 -18.70 1.40 10.61
N GLY A 157 -19.93 0.90 10.70
CA GLY A 157 -20.60 0.74 11.98
C GLY A 157 -19.74 -0.16 12.84
N GLY A 158 -19.26 0.35 13.99
CA GLY A 158 -18.41 -0.36 14.94
C GLY A 158 -19.08 -1.57 15.61
N GLY A 159 -19.88 -2.34 14.86
CA GLY A 159 -20.45 -3.60 15.25
C GLY A 159 -19.43 -4.73 15.10
N ARG A 160 -19.50 -5.72 16.00
CA ARG A 160 -18.75 -6.97 15.94
C ARG A 160 -18.73 -7.47 14.49
N ARG A 161 -17.53 -7.56 13.91
CA ARG A 161 -17.33 -8.26 12.64
C ARG A 161 -17.65 -9.72 12.89
N GLY A 162 -18.86 -10.16 12.49
CA GLY A 162 -19.28 -11.55 12.58
C GLY A 162 -18.50 -12.46 11.63
N ALA A 163 -19.08 -13.56 11.21
CA ALA A 163 -18.48 -14.52 10.28
C ALA A 163 -18.30 -14.00 8.84
N ALA A 164 -18.54 -12.72 8.56
CA ALA A 164 -18.40 -12.13 7.22
C ALA A 164 -16.94 -11.73 6.92
N PRO A 165 -16.43 -11.99 5.69
CA PRO A 165 -15.13 -11.53 5.23
C PRO A 165 -14.97 -10.01 5.26
N ASP A 166 -13.76 -9.52 5.53
CA ASP A 166 -13.44 -8.10 5.40
C ASP A 166 -13.09 -7.77 3.94
N LEU A 167 -14.05 -7.27 3.20
CA LEU A 167 -13.88 -6.98 1.77
C LEU A 167 -12.84 -5.89 1.52
N THR A 168 -12.63 -4.96 2.47
CA THR A 168 -11.65 -3.87 2.31
C THR A 168 -10.20 -4.36 2.30
N GLU A 169 -9.92 -5.46 3.01
CA GLU A 169 -8.59 -6.07 3.05
C GLU A 169 -8.30 -6.93 1.80
N LEU A 170 -9.33 -7.31 1.04
CA LEU A 170 -9.19 -8.11 -0.18
C LEU A 170 -8.97 -7.26 -1.44
N ILE A 171 -9.27 -5.96 -1.40
CA ILE A 171 -9.12 -5.06 -2.55
C ILE A 171 -7.68 -5.04 -3.09
N PRO A 172 -6.60 -4.90 -2.27
CA PRO A 172 -5.24 -4.89 -2.79
C PRO A 172 -4.89 -6.17 -3.54
N GLN A 173 -5.26 -7.34 -3.00
CA GLN A 173 -5.00 -8.64 -3.62
C GLN A 173 -5.75 -8.81 -4.94
N TRP A 174 -7.02 -8.42 -4.96
CA TRP A 174 -7.83 -8.47 -6.18
C TRP A 174 -7.24 -7.60 -7.29
N LEU A 175 -6.82 -6.35 -6.94
CA LEU A 175 -6.20 -5.43 -7.90
C LEU A 175 -4.85 -5.93 -8.39
N ALA A 176 -4.03 -6.55 -7.53
CA ALA A 176 -2.78 -7.17 -7.92
C ALA A 176 -3.01 -8.27 -8.95
N LEU A 177 -3.91 -9.22 -8.66
CA LEU A 177 -4.25 -10.31 -9.57
C LEU A 177 -4.82 -9.82 -10.91
N ALA A 178 -5.68 -8.82 -10.90
CA ALA A 178 -6.23 -8.23 -12.12
C ALA A 178 -5.13 -7.53 -12.96
N GLY A 179 -4.18 -6.87 -12.30
CA GLY A 179 -3.02 -6.24 -12.93
C GLY A 179 -2.04 -7.25 -13.53
N GLU A 180 -1.70 -8.30 -12.81
CA GLU A 180 -0.83 -9.40 -13.26
C GLU A 180 -1.38 -10.10 -14.50
N ARG A 181 -2.70 -10.22 -14.60
CA ARG A 181 -3.39 -10.78 -15.78
C ARG A 181 -3.57 -9.78 -16.91
N GLY A 182 -3.09 -8.56 -16.75
CA GLY A 182 -3.08 -7.55 -17.80
C GLY A 182 -4.45 -6.98 -18.16
N PHE A 183 -5.46 -7.06 -17.29
CA PHE A 183 -6.77 -6.46 -17.55
C PHE A 183 -6.75 -4.94 -17.44
N ARG A 184 -7.62 -4.26 -18.20
CA ARG A 184 -7.87 -2.83 -18.05
C ARG A 184 -9.04 -2.57 -17.11
N ALA A 185 -8.98 -1.44 -16.39
CA ALA A 185 -10.07 -1.01 -15.53
C ALA A 185 -11.34 -0.64 -16.33
N PRO A 186 -12.54 -1.02 -15.83
CA PRO A 186 -13.79 -0.56 -16.39
C PRO A 186 -13.93 0.96 -16.26
N ALA A 187 -14.35 1.62 -17.33
CA ALA A 187 -14.39 3.09 -17.40
C ALA A 187 -15.28 3.71 -16.31
N GLU A 188 -16.40 3.07 -16.03
CA GLU A 188 -17.40 3.49 -15.03
C GLU A 188 -16.89 3.38 -13.59
N LEU A 189 -15.91 2.51 -13.31
CA LEU A 189 -15.35 2.30 -11.98
C LEU A 189 -14.07 3.11 -11.73
N LEU A 190 -13.49 3.73 -12.75
CA LEU A 190 -12.27 4.54 -12.62
C LEU A 190 -12.37 5.65 -11.58
N PRO A 191 -13.46 6.45 -11.50
CA PRO A 191 -13.59 7.47 -10.46
C PRO A 191 -13.52 6.88 -9.05
N ALA A 192 -14.25 5.79 -8.80
CA ALA A 192 -14.26 5.12 -7.49
C ALA A 192 -12.89 4.51 -7.13
N LEU A 193 -12.16 3.97 -8.12
CA LEU A 193 -10.79 3.47 -7.93
C LEU A 193 -9.82 4.60 -7.58
N LEU A 194 -9.88 5.73 -8.28
CA LEU A 194 -9.02 6.88 -8.01
C LEU A 194 -9.33 7.50 -6.64
N ASP A 195 -10.59 7.57 -6.24
CA ASP A 195 -10.98 8.00 -4.89
C ASP A 195 -10.51 7.00 -3.81
N ALA A 196 -10.54 5.70 -4.12
CA ALA A 196 -9.97 4.68 -3.25
C ALA A 196 -8.46 4.89 -3.03
N ALA A 197 -7.71 5.09 -4.10
CA ALA A 197 -6.27 5.32 -4.06
C ALA A 197 -5.90 6.69 -3.43
N ARG A 198 -6.79 7.68 -3.50
CA ARG A 198 -6.63 8.94 -2.79
C ARG A 198 -6.72 8.73 -1.29
N ALA A 199 -7.70 7.97 -0.83
CA ALA A 199 -7.95 7.72 0.58
C ALA A 199 -6.95 6.71 1.21
N ARG A 200 -6.50 5.72 0.43
CA ARG A 200 -5.58 4.66 0.87
C ARG A 200 -4.34 4.64 -0.01
N THR A 201 -3.20 5.04 0.57
CA THR A 201 -1.93 5.14 -0.18
C THR A 201 -1.37 3.78 -0.61
N ASP A 202 -1.66 2.73 0.15
CA ASP A 202 -1.29 1.35 -0.16
C ASP A 202 -1.94 0.80 -1.44
N LEU A 203 -3.10 1.33 -1.83
CA LEU A 203 -3.76 0.96 -3.07
C LEU A 203 -3.18 1.63 -4.32
N ARG A 204 -2.42 2.73 -4.17
CA ARG A 204 -1.95 3.54 -5.30
C ARG A 204 -1.20 2.76 -6.37
N PRO A 205 -0.18 1.93 -6.06
CA PRO A 205 0.56 1.21 -7.09
C PRO A 205 -0.36 0.30 -7.92
N TYR A 206 -1.25 -0.43 -7.27
CA TYR A 206 -2.18 -1.34 -7.93
C TYR A 206 -3.23 -0.61 -8.77
N VAL A 207 -3.83 0.45 -8.21
CA VAL A 207 -4.84 1.24 -8.91
C VAL A 207 -4.24 1.95 -10.12
N LEU A 208 -3.04 2.55 -10.02
CA LEU A 208 -2.43 3.27 -11.13
C LEU A 208 -2.04 2.33 -12.28
N SER A 209 -1.48 1.17 -11.96
CA SER A 209 -1.20 0.13 -12.96
C SER A 209 -2.49 -0.32 -13.65
N PHE A 210 -3.55 -0.60 -12.89
CA PHE A 210 -4.82 -1.10 -13.41
C PHE A 210 -5.60 -0.05 -14.20
N ALA A 211 -5.65 1.21 -13.73
CA ALA A 211 -6.38 2.31 -14.36
C ALA A 211 -5.82 2.74 -15.72
N GLY A 212 -4.51 2.57 -15.92
CA GLY A 212 -3.83 2.81 -17.19
C GLY A 212 -3.99 4.24 -17.77
N PRO A 213 -3.88 4.39 -19.10
CA PRO A 213 -3.90 5.71 -19.75
C PRO A 213 -5.16 6.52 -19.47
N ARG A 214 -6.32 5.87 -19.40
CA ARG A 214 -7.60 6.54 -19.13
C ARG A 214 -7.68 7.08 -17.70
N GLY A 215 -7.13 6.34 -16.70
CA GLY A 215 -7.04 6.82 -15.32
C GLY A 215 -6.18 8.08 -15.21
N LEU A 216 -5.06 8.12 -15.91
CA LEU A 216 -4.17 9.30 -15.96
C LEU A 216 -4.83 10.49 -16.66
N TRP A 217 -5.56 10.24 -17.75
CA TRP A 217 -6.34 11.26 -18.43
C TRP A 217 -7.40 11.89 -17.51
N LEU A 218 -8.14 11.07 -16.74
CA LEU A 218 -9.08 11.57 -15.72
C LEU A 218 -8.37 12.38 -14.63
N ALA A 219 -7.19 11.94 -14.20
CA ALA A 219 -6.39 12.65 -13.20
C ALA A 219 -5.89 14.02 -13.68
N ALA A 220 -5.68 14.19 -14.99
CA ALA A 220 -5.36 15.49 -15.57
C ALA A 220 -6.55 16.46 -15.54
N LEU A 221 -7.77 15.94 -15.59
CA LEU A 221 -9.00 16.73 -15.56
C LEU A 221 -9.50 17.05 -14.15
N ASN A 222 -9.13 16.24 -13.13
CA ASN A 222 -9.58 16.42 -11.76
C ASN A 222 -8.40 16.68 -10.80
N PRO A 223 -8.32 17.88 -10.20
CA PRO A 223 -7.26 18.24 -9.27
C PRO A 223 -7.09 17.29 -8.07
N GLU A 224 -8.18 16.65 -7.62
CA GLU A 224 -8.17 15.71 -6.49
C GLU A 224 -7.34 14.45 -6.77
N TRP A 225 -7.14 14.09 -8.05
CA TRP A 225 -6.42 12.91 -8.48
C TRP A 225 -5.01 13.20 -9.01
N ARG A 226 -4.47 14.41 -8.77
CA ARG A 226 -3.09 14.80 -9.20
C ARG A 226 -1.99 13.89 -8.68
N PHE A 227 -2.21 13.16 -7.59
CA PHE A 227 -1.27 12.17 -7.11
C PHE A 227 -0.93 11.10 -8.18
N ALA A 228 -1.91 10.74 -9.02
CA ALA A 228 -1.73 9.78 -10.10
C ALA A 228 -0.74 10.28 -11.17
N LEU A 229 -0.80 11.57 -11.50
CA LEU A 229 0.11 12.17 -12.47
C LEU A 229 1.56 12.22 -11.94
N ARG A 230 1.73 12.55 -10.65
CA ARG A 230 3.07 12.59 -10.03
C ARG A 230 3.75 11.22 -10.03
N ALA A 231 2.99 10.16 -9.74
CA ALA A 231 3.52 8.80 -9.73
C ALA A 231 3.82 8.26 -11.14
N SER A 232 3.11 8.77 -12.17
CA SER A 232 3.24 8.25 -13.54
C SER A 232 4.19 9.05 -14.42
N ASN A 233 4.56 10.27 -14.05
CA ASN A 233 5.48 11.08 -14.85
C ASN A 233 6.85 10.40 -15.01
N GLY A 234 7.34 9.72 -13.97
CA GLY A 234 8.56 8.93 -14.07
C GLY A 234 8.42 7.66 -14.93
N ALA A 235 7.28 6.97 -14.85
CA ALA A 235 7.06 5.71 -15.54
C ALA A 235 6.68 5.85 -17.03
N ARG A 236 6.19 7.03 -17.46
CA ARG A 236 5.79 7.29 -18.85
C ARG A 236 6.93 7.73 -19.76
N LEU A 237 7.98 8.30 -19.16
CA LEU A 237 9.15 8.76 -19.90
C LEU A 237 10.20 7.64 -19.87
N THR A 238 10.03 6.67 -20.75
CA THR A 238 11.11 5.72 -21.02
C THR A 238 12.12 6.39 -21.92
N ALA A 239 13.40 6.28 -21.60
CA ALA A 239 14.49 6.88 -22.36
C ALA A 239 14.48 6.52 -23.87
N ALA A 240 13.75 5.45 -24.21
CA ALA A 240 13.59 4.97 -25.59
C ALA A 240 12.60 5.81 -26.41
N ASP A 241 11.64 6.47 -25.77
CA ASP A 241 10.52 7.11 -26.49
C ASP A 241 10.77 8.61 -26.80
N ASP A 242 11.42 9.38 -25.90
CA ASP A 242 11.75 10.79 -26.10
C ASP A 242 12.95 11.23 -25.22
N PRO A 243 14.19 11.13 -25.72
CA PRO A 243 15.39 11.56 -24.99
C PRO A 243 15.38 13.02 -24.57
N ASP A 244 14.74 13.89 -25.35
CA ASP A 244 14.67 15.32 -25.04
C ASP A 244 13.66 15.60 -23.92
N ALA A 245 12.57 14.83 -23.83
CA ALA A 245 11.65 14.92 -22.70
C ALA A 245 12.30 14.41 -21.40
N VAL A 246 13.07 13.32 -21.47
CA VAL A 246 13.88 12.83 -20.35
C VAL A 246 14.83 13.90 -19.85
N ARG A 247 15.58 14.55 -20.78
CA ARG A 247 16.52 15.61 -20.42
C ARG A 247 15.81 16.81 -19.78
N ARG A 248 14.72 17.30 -20.39
CA ARG A 248 13.94 18.42 -19.83
C ARG A 248 13.42 18.09 -18.42
N LEU A 249 12.85 16.90 -18.20
CA LEU A 249 12.36 16.52 -16.89
C LEU A 249 13.50 16.39 -15.87
N TRP A 250 14.69 15.94 -16.29
CA TRP A 250 15.86 15.87 -15.44
C TRP A 250 16.36 17.26 -15.02
N GLU A 251 16.34 18.22 -15.93
CA GLU A 251 16.86 19.59 -15.71
C GLU A 251 15.83 20.48 -14.98
N GLU A 252 14.54 20.37 -15.31
CA GLU A 252 13.50 21.31 -14.88
C GLU A 252 12.47 20.69 -13.91
N GLY A 253 12.47 19.37 -13.77
CA GLY A 253 11.50 18.63 -12.96
C GLY A 253 11.68 18.85 -11.46
N LEU A 254 10.59 18.63 -10.71
CA LEU A 254 10.65 18.60 -9.25
C LEU A 254 11.52 17.44 -8.77
N PHE A 255 12.13 17.57 -7.60
CA PHE A 255 13.02 16.55 -7.04
C PHE A 255 12.40 15.13 -7.05
N ALA A 256 11.16 14.99 -6.59
CA ALA A 256 10.46 13.70 -6.59
C ALA A 256 10.23 13.12 -8.00
N GLU A 257 10.04 13.98 -9.00
CA GLU A 257 9.90 13.58 -10.40
C GLU A 257 11.25 13.11 -10.97
N ARG A 258 12.34 13.77 -10.62
CA ARG A 258 13.70 13.38 -11.00
C ARG A 258 14.11 12.02 -10.38
N VAL A 259 13.76 11.77 -9.11
CA VAL A 259 14.01 10.47 -8.46
C VAL A 259 13.20 9.36 -9.15
N ALA A 260 11.93 9.60 -9.44
CA ALA A 260 11.08 8.64 -10.15
C ALA A 260 11.56 8.38 -11.58
N LEU A 261 12.00 9.43 -12.28
CA LEU A 261 12.59 9.33 -13.61
C LEU A 261 13.87 8.50 -13.59
N LEU A 262 14.77 8.77 -12.63
CA LEU A 262 16.02 8.01 -12.49
C LEU A 262 15.74 6.52 -12.29
N GLY A 263 14.80 6.17 -11.41
CA GLY A 263 14.39 4.78 -11.20
C GLY A 263 13.84 4.13 -12.48
N ALA A 264 12.97 4.84 -13.23
CA ALA A 264 12.39 4.35 -14.47
C ALA A 264 13.45 4.16 -15.59
N VAL A 265 14.39 5.10 -15.72
CA VAL A 265 15.50 4.99 -16.68
C VAL A 265 16.41 3.82 -16.31
N ARG A 266 16.75 3.66 -15.02
CA ARG A 266 17.61 2.56 -14.56
C ARG A 266 16.98 1.18 -14.74
N ALA A 267 15.67 1.07 -14.57
CA ALA A 267 14.96 -0.19 -14.80
C ALA A 267 15.11 -0.71 -16.25
N GLN A 268 15.37 0.19 -17.22
CA GLN A 268 15.54 -0.14 -18.63
C GLN A 268 17.01 -0.13 -19.07
N ASP A 269 17.71 0.92 -18.70
CA ASP A 269 19.14 1.13 -19.00
C ASP A 269 19.84 1.73 -17.77
N PRO A 270 20.45 0.87 -16.92
CA PRO A 270 21.21 1.31 -15.77
C PRO A 270 22.34 2.29 -16.11
N SER A 271 22.96 2.14 -17.29
CA SER A 271 24.06 3.01 -17.74
C SER A 271 23.59 4.42 -18.08
N ALA A 272 22.46 4.53 -18.77
CA ALA A 272 21.84 5.82 -19.06
C ALA A 272 21.47 6.57 -17.75
N GLY A 273 20.86 5.85 -16.80
CA GLY A 273 20.54 6.43 -15.48
C GLY A 273 21.76 6.94 -14.73
N ARG A 274 22.86 6.16 -14.71
CA ARG A 274 24.13 6.61 -14.11
C ARG A 274 24.68 7.84 -14.81
N THR A 275 24.62 7.90 -16.12
CA THR A 275 25.10 9.04 -16.91
C THR A 275 24.32 10.32 -16.61
N LEU A 276 23.00 10.23 -16.50
CA LEU A 276 22.16 11.36 -16.08
C LEU A 276 22.58 11.89 -14.71
N LEU A 277 22.71 10.99 -13.72
CA LEU A 277 23.07 11.38 -12.36
C LEU A 277 24.49 11.95 -12.28
N ALA A 278 25.45 11.35 -12.96
CA ALA A 278 26.85 11.83 -12.98
C ALA A 278 26.96 13.24 -13.52
N GLY A 279 26.13 13.63 -14.50
CA GLY A 279 26.11 14.96 -15.10
C GLY A 279 25.74 16.08 -14.13
N THR A 280 24.92 15.82 -13.12
CA THR A 280 24.46 16.82 -12.15
C THR A 280 24.98 16.62 -10.73
N TRP A 281 25.68 15.52 -10.47
CA TRP A 281 26.10 15.08 -9.12
C TRP A 281 26.74 16.17 -8.27
N SER A 282 27.65 16.94 -8.84
CA SER A 282 28.38 18.00 -8.11
C SER A 282 27.50 19.17 -7.69
N ALA A 283 26.41 19.42 -8.40
CA ALA A 283 25.45 20.50 -8.14
C ALA A 283 24.34 20.10 -7.16
N GLU A 284 24.13 18.79 -6.92
CA GLU A 284 23.06 18.28 -6.08
C GLU A 284 23.34 18.56 -4.59
N ARG A 285 22.26 18.71 -3.80
CA ARG A 285 22.35 18.78 -2.33
C ARG A 285 22.66 17.42 -1.73
N ALA A 286 23.21 17.38 -0.53
CA ALA A 286 23.57 16.13 0.13
C ALA A 286 22.36 15.21 0.36
N GLU A 287 21.21 15.77 0.74
CA GLU A 287 19.96 15.03 0.92
C GLU A 287 19.44 14.45 -0.40
N ASP A 288 19.54 15.20 -1.47
CA ASP A 288 19.12 14.78 -2.81
C ASP A 288 20.04 13.67 -3.33
N ARG A 289 21.37 13.80 -3.12
CA ARG A 289 22.33 12.74 -3.46
C ARG A 289 22.04 11.41 -2.76
N LEU A 290 21.58 11.44 -1.49
CA LEU A 290 21.17 10.21 -0.79
C LEU A 290 20.03 9.50 -1.50
N MET A 291 18.99 10.23 -1.87
CA MET A 291 17.83 9.65 -2.55
C MET A 291 18.18 9.15 -3.96
N PHE A 292 19.08 9.84 -4.65
CA PHE A 292 19.57 9.38 -5.95
C PHE A 292 20.44 8.13 -5.83
N LEU A 293 21.30 8.03 -4.80
CA LEU A 293 22.04 6.78 -4.54
C LEU A 293 21.11 5.61 -4.24
N ASP A 294 20.04 5.85 -3.48
CA ASP A 294 19.06 4.82 -3.20
C ASP A 294 18.37 4.33 -4.50
N ALA A 295 18.09 5.23 -5.43
CA ALA A 295 17.56 4.88 -6.74
C ALA A 295 18.54 4.04 -7.61
N LEU A 296 19.85 4.05 -7.32
CA LEU A 296 20.84 3.21 -8.00
C LEU A 296 20.72 1.73 -7.63
N ARG A 297 20.00 1.36 -6.54
CA ARG A 297 19.74 -0.04 -6.20
C ARG A 297 19.01 -0.78 -7.31
N GLU A 298 18.19 -0.07 -8.07
CA GLU A 298 17.58 -0.62 -9.29
C GLU A 298 18.66 -0.81 -10.36
N GLY A 299 18.81 -2.05 -10.84
CA GLY A 299 19.80 -2.40 -11.84
C GLY A 299 21.26 -2.18 -11.43
N LEU A 300 21.57 -2.24 -10.12
CA LEU A 300 22.92 -2.08 -9.60
C LEU A 300 23.85 -3.19 -10.14
N GLY A 301 25.00 -2.77 -10.68
CA GLY A 301 25.98 -3.69 -11.24
C GLY A 301 27.42 -3.13 -11.21
N ASP A 302 28.39 -3.98 -11.63
CA ASP A 302 29.81 -3.65 -11.61
C ASP A 302 30.15 -2.36 -12.39
N ALA A 303 29.35 -2.00 -13.39
CA ALA A 303 29.52 -0.76 -14.14
C ALA A 303 29.28 0.50 -13.30
N ASP A 304 28.58 0.39 -12.15
CA ASP A 304 28.32 1.52 -11.24
C ASP A 304 29.50 1.76 -10.27
N GLU A 305 30.43 0.79 -10.13
CA GLU A 305 31.54 0.86 -9.19
C GLU A 305 32.36 2.18 -9.30
N PRO A 306 32.79 2.64 -10.49
CA PRO A 306 33.60 3.86 -10.56
C PRO A 306 32.90 5.11 -10.03
N PHE A 307 31.58 5.21 -10.25
CA PHE A 307 30.77 6.31 -9.73
C PHE A 307 30.63 6.23 -8.21
N LEU A 308 30.36 5.05 -7.68
CA LEU A 308 30.20 4.81 -6.25
C LEU A 308 31.52 4.96 -5.48
N GLU A 309 32.66 4.52 -6.05
CA GLU A 309 33.99 4.75 -5.47
C GLU A 309 34.32 6.25 -5.38
N ALA A 310 33.97 7.05 -6.41
CA ALA A 310 34.11 8.49 -6.33
C ALA A 310 33.22 9.10 -5.22
N ALA A 311 32.03 8.55 -5.00
CA ALA A 311 31.11 9.00 -3.95
C ALA A 311 31.61 8.70 -2.52
N LEU A 312 32.55 7.77 -2.31
CA LEU A 312 33.24 7.57 -1.03
C LEU A 312 34.06 8.80 -0.58
N SER A 313 34.35 9.72 -1.48
CA SER A 313 35.03 10.98 -1.16
C SER A 313 34.07 12.16 -0.95
N ASP A 314 32.76 11.91 -0.89
CA ASP A 314 31.75 12.94 -0.66
C ASP A 314 31.91 13.63 0.70
N ARG A 315 31.56 14.93 0.76
CA ARG A 315 31.61 15.71 2.01
C ARG A 315 30.63 15.17 3.05
N SER A 316 29.46 14.70 2.62
CA SER A 316 28.44 14.13 3.51
C SER A 316 28.82 12.71 3.93
N ARG A 317 28.91 12.50 5.24
CA ARG A 317 29.13 11.17 5.81
C ARG A 317 28.03 10.18 5.38
N ASN A 318 26.78 10.63 5.33
CA ASN A 318 25.65 9.77 4.96
C ASN A 318 25.74 9.33 3.49
N VAL A 319 26.16 10.22 2.58
CA VAL A 319 26.41 9.87 1.18
C VAL A 319 27.50 8.81 1.07
N ARG A 320 28.64 9.00 1.79
CA ARG A 320 29.70 7.99 1.82
C ARG A 320 29.22 6.64 2.37
N SER A 321 28.39 6.66 3.43
CA SER A 321 27.86 5.43 4.03
C SER A 321 26.97 4.64 3.05
N VAL A 322 26.06 5.33 2.31
CA VAL A 322 25.20 4.68 1.30
C VAL A 322 26.03 4.19 0.11
N ALA A 323 27.03 4.95 -0.34
CA ALA A 323 27.92 4.52 -1.41
C ALA A 323 28.71 3.25 -1.01
N ALA A 324 29.24 3.20 0.22
CA ALA A 324 29.93 2.02 0.76
C ALA A 324 28.98 0.82 0.89
N GLU A 325 27.73 1.05 1.33
CA GLU A 325 26.72 0.01 1.39
C GLU A 325 26.43 -0.60 0.01
N LEU A 326 26.22 0.25 -1.01
CA LEU A 326 26.00 -0.19 -2.39
C LEU A 326 27.21 -0.97 -2.94
N LEU A 327 28.42 -0.46 -2.77
CA LEU A 327 29.65 -1.14 -3.19
C LEU A 327 29.85 -2.48 -2.50
N SER A 328 29.43 -2.63 -1.24
CA SER A 328 29.53 -3.89 -0.51
C SER A 328 28.54 -4.97 -0.98
N THR A 329 27.55 -4.61 -1.81
CA THR A 329 26.70 -5.57 -2.52
C THR A 329 27.32 -6.07 -3.81
N LEU A 330 28.42 -5.45 -4.27
CA LEU A 330 29.19 -5.83 -5.46
C LEU A 330 30.43 -6.63 -5.05
N PRO A 331 30.42 -7.96 -5.11
CA PRO A 331 31.51 -8.78 -4.55
C PRO A 331 32.84 -8.58 -5.25
N ALA A 332 32.84 -8.12 -6.50
CA ALA A 332 34.05 -7.84 -7.28
C ALA A 332 34.59 -6.41 -7.09
N SER A 333 33.93 -5.54 -6.33
CA SER A 333 34.32 -4.16 -6.16
C SER A 333 35.66 -3.99 -5.45
N ALA A 334 36.35 -2.88 -5.67
CA ALA A 334 37.59 -2.53 -4.99
C ALA A 334 37.36 -2.38 -3.49
N LEU A 335 36.20 -1.80 -3.08
CA LEU A 335 35.82 -1.73 -1.67
C LEU A 335 35.71 -3.13 -1.06
N ALA A 336 35.01 -4.06 -1.70
CA ALA A 336 34.85 -5.42 -1.20
C ALA A 336 36.20 -6.12 -1.01
N ARG A 337 37.14 -5.94 -1.95
CA ARG A 337 38.53 -6.44 -1.82
C ARG A 337 39.28 -5.81 -0.66
N ARG A 338 39.17 -4.49 -0.44
CA ARG A 338 39.82 -3.82 0.71
C ARG A 338 39.24 -4.30 2.05
N MET A 339 37.92 -4.47 2.12
CA MET A 339 37.27 -5.00 3.30
C MET A 339 37.68 -6.46 3.58
N ALA A 340 37.72 -7.27 2.54
CA ALA A 340 38.19 -8.67 2.63
C ALA A 340 39.65 -8.73 3.15
N SER A 341 40.54 -7.91 2.61
CA SER A 341 41.93 -7.85 3.08
C SER A 341 42.02 -7.57 4.58
N ARG A 342 41.26 -6.56 5.08
CA ARG A 342 41.21 -6.23 6.51
C ARG A 342 40.54 -7.33 7.33
N ALA A 343 39.43 -7.89 6.90
CA ALA A 343 38.75 -8.95 7.61
C ALA A 343 39.59 -10.22 7.73
N LEU A 344 40.38 -10.54 6.71
CA LEU A 344 41.30 -11.67 6.72
C LEU A 344 42.51 -11.52 7.68
N THR A 345 42.87 -10.29 8.09
CA THR A 345 43.81 -10.08 9.16
C THR A 345 43.20 -10.34 10.54
N CYS A 346 41.88 -10.16 10.66
CA CYS A 346 41.13 -10.29 11.89
C CYS A 346 40.60 -11.70 12.14
N VAL A 347 40.24 -12.46 11.09
CA VAL A 347 39.60 -13.77 11.21
C VAL A 347 40.50 -14.84 10.58
N ASN A 348 41.03 -15.72 11.41
CA ASN A 348 42.03 -16.69 11.04
C ASN A 348 41.55 -18.14 11.26
N ALA A 349 42.14 -19.06 10.50
CA ALA A 349 41.96 -20.48 10.68
C ALA A 349 43.09 -20.99 11.61
N ASP A 350 42.79 -21.38 12.84
CA ASP A 350 43.72 -21.96 13.77
C ASP A 350 43.67 -23.50 13.69
N ARG A 351 44.85 -24.11 13.53
CA ARG A 351 45.05 -25.56 13.44
C ARG A 351 46.00 -26.09 14.50
N THR A 352 46.22 -25.31 15.55
CA THR A 352 47.17 -25.69 16.61
C THR A 352 46.61 -26.75 17.57
N GLY A 353 45.28 -26.96 17.59
CA GLY A 353 44.58 -27.97 18.38
C GLY A 353 44.21 -29.24 17.59
N GLU A 354 43.38 -30.10 18.20
CA GLU A 354 42.91 -31.34 17.59
C GLU A 354 41.96 -31.13 16.37
N GLY A 355 41.55 -29.87 16.10
CA GLY A 355 40.65 -29.51 15.03
C GLY A 355 40.86 -28.10 14.47
N LEU A 356 40.09 -27.75 13.44
CA LEU A 356 40.08 -26.40 12.91
C LEU A 356 39.17 -25.51 13.77
N THR A 357 39.74 -24.43 14.28
CA THR A 357 39.01 -23.40 15.07
C THR A 357 39.11 -22.04 14.38
N VAL A 358 38.11 -21.21 14.52
CA VAL A 358 38.14 -19.82 14.05
C VAL A 358 38.74 -18.96 15.15
N ALA A 359 39.92 -18.39 14.92
CA ALA A 359 40.55 -17.41 15.80
C ALA A 359 40.19 -15.99 15.34
N VAL A 360 39.82 -15.12 16.26
CA VAL A 360 39.43 -13.74 15.98
C VAL A 360 40.29 -12.76 16.75
N GLU A 361 40.95 -11.87 16.00
CA GLU A 361 41.65 -10.71 16.57
C GLU A 361 41.02 -9.42 15.99
N ALA A 362 40.08 -8.85 16.72
CA ALA A 362 39.36 -7.65 16.26
C ALA A 362 40.29 -6.43 16.17
N PRO A 363 40.01 -5.46 15.24
CA PRO A 363 40.86 -4.27 15.06
C PRO A 363 41.07 -3.50 16.35
N HIS A 364 42.26 -2.97 16.57
CA HIS A 364 42.57 -2.15 17.74
C HIS A 364 42.10 -0.71 17.60
N GLU A 365 42.02 -0.19 16.34
CA GLU A 365 41.58 1.16 16.00
C GLU A 365 40.79 1.17 14.70
N CYS A 366 39.96 2.19 14.51
CA CYS A 366 39.32 2.51 13.24
C CYS A 366 40.11 3.63 12.56
N ASP A 367 41.01 3.27 11.67
CA ASP A 367 41.89 4.20 10.98
C ASP A 367 41.12 5.07 9.93
N ALA A 368 41.84 6.06 9.36
CA ALA A 368 41.27 6.98 8.39
C ALA A 368 40.82 6.27 7.09
N ASP A 369 41.50 5.21 6.68
CA ASP A 369 41.18 4.44 5.51
C ASP A 369 39.92 3.58 5.71
N MET A 370 39.76 2.99 6.88
CA MET A 370 38.52 2.33 7.26
C MET A 370 37.33 3.30 7.26
N GLN A 371 37.52 4.49 7.84
CA GLN A 371 36.47 5.53 7.86
C GLN A 371 36.12 6.04 6.44
N ARG A 372 37.09 6.20 5.57
CA ARG A 372 36.87 6.55 4.16
C ARG A 372 36.09 5.47 3.45
N ASP A 373 36.38 4.20 3.69
CA ASP A 373 35.69 3.05 3.14
C ASP A 373 34.31 2.78 3.78
N GLY A 374 33.80 3.71 4.63
CA GLY A 374 32.45 3.68 5.17
C GLY A 374 32.33 3.04 6.56
N VAL A 375 33.42 2.55 7.17
CA VAL A 375 33.38 2.02 8.55
C VAL A 375 33.05 3.15 9.53
N THR A 376 32.00 2.94 10.32
CA THR A 376 31.57 3.91 11.32
C THR A 376 32.39 3.73 12.59
N PRO A 377 33.19 4.77 13.03
CA PRO A 377 34.07 4.61 14.17
C PRO A 377 33.35 4.50 15.50
N VAL A 378 32.20 5.17 15.67
CA VAL A 378 31.45 5.21 16.92
C VAL A 378 30.36 4.13 16.90
N PRO A 379 30.39 3.16 17.83
CA PRO A 379 29.37 2.13 17.92
C PRO A 379 28.03 2.68 18.46
N PRO A 380 26.91 2.01 18.20
CA PRO A 380 25.67 2.23 18.93
C PRO A 380 25.83 1.96 20.43
N SER A 381 24.98 2.57 21.26
CA SER A 381 24.99 2.37 22.72
C SER A 381 24.91 0.89 23.08
N GLY A 382 25.78 0.47 23.98
CA GLY A 382 25.84 -0.91 24.49
C GLY A 382 26.67 -1.88 23.65
N ARG A 383 27.33 -1.43 22.57
CA ARG A 383 28.27 -2.24 21.79
C ARG A 383 29.74 -1.83 22.05
N GLY A 384 30.63 -2.81 22.07
CA GLY A 384 32.06 -2.58 22.12
C GLY A 384 32.62 -2.06 20.79
N GLU A 385 33.58 -1.16 20.82
CA GLU A 385 34.18 -0.56 19.61
C GLU A 385 34.78 -1.61 18.69
N ARG A 386 35.59 -2.50 19.23
CA ARG A 386 36.29 -3.53 18.44
C ARG A 386 35.34 -4.52 17.79
N SER A 387 34.28 -4.97 18.49
CA SER A 387 33.27 -5.85 17.91
C SER A 387 32.44 -5.12 16.83
N TRP A 388 32.20 -3.83 17.02
CA TRP A 388 31.52 -3.00 16.05
C TRP A 388 32.30 -2.86 14.72
N TRP A 389 33.58 -2.58 14.80
CA TRP A 389 34.44 -2.47 13.63
C TRP A 389 34.62 -3.82 12.93
N LEU A 390 34.93 -4.87 13.67
CA LEU A 390 35.01 -6.24 13.12
C LEU A 390 33.72 -6.61 12.37
N GLY A 391 32.56 -6.36 12.99
CA GLY A 391 31.27 -6.67 12.40
C GLY A 391 31.08 -6.00 11.03
N GLN A 392 31.46 -4.72 10.88
CA GLN A 392 31.37 -3.99 9.62
C GLN A 392 32.35 -4.52 8.55
N LEU A 393 33.57 -4.88 8.95
CA LEU A 393 34.56 -5.47 8.03
C LEU A 393 34.07 -6.81 7.48
N VAL A 394 33.60 -7.70 8.36
CA VAL A 394 33.10 -9.04 7.99
C VAL A 394 31.84 -8.94 7.12
N GLU A 395 30.91 -8.04 7.47
CA GLU A 395 29.67 -7.81 6.75
C GLU A 395 29.90 -7.32 5.31
N ALA A 396 30.92 -6.49 5.09
CA ALA A 396 31.28 -5.96 3.78
C ALA A 396 32.21 -6.89 2.97
N THR A 397 32.67 -7.99 3.57
CA THR A 397 33.55 -8.96 2.91
C THR A 397 32.72 -9.93 2.03
N PRO A 398 33.14 -10.20 0.78
CA PRO A 398 32.51 -11.22 -0.03
C PRO A 398 32.53 -12.58 0.64
N LEU A 399 31.38 -13.25 0.68
CA LEU A 399 31.25 -14.55 1.37
C LEU A 399 32.08 -15.66 0.75
N THR A 400 32.44 -15.56 -0.52
CA THR A 400 33.34 -16.49 -1.21
C THR A 400 34.74 -16.52 -0.61
N VAL A 401 35.21 -15.39 -0.04
CA VAL A 401 36.53 -15.27 0.60
C VAL A 401 36.67 -16.21 1.80
N TRP A 402 35.62 -16.39 2.56
CA TRP A 402 35.62 -17.28 3.72
C TRP A 402 35.78 -18.75 3.32
N ARG A 403 35.19 -19.12 2.18
CA ARG A 403 35.34 -20.46 1.64
C ARG A 403 36.80 -20.78 1.33
N GLU A 404 37.51 -19.85 0.70
CA GLU A 404 38.94 -19.97 0.41
C GLU A 404 39.78 -19.98 1.71
N ARG A 405 39.45 -19.07 2.64
CA ARG A 405 40.13 -18.96 3.93
C ARG A 405 40.11 -20.26 4.75
N PHE A 406 38.97 -20.94 4.75
CA PHE A 406 38.76 -22.18 5.46
C PHE A 406 38.95 -23.45 4.64
N GLY A 407 39.72 -23.37 3.54
CA GLY A 407 40.18 -24.54 2.80
C GLY A 407 39.12 -25.20 1.94
N GLY A 408 38.23 -24.42 1.31
CA GLY A 408 37.20 -24.88 0.39
C GLY A 408 35.92 -25.41 1.05
N ARG A 409 35.78 -25.24 2.37
CA ARG A 409 34.57 -25.68 3.12
C ARG A 409 33.31 -24.99 2.65
N THR A 410 32.21 -25.69 2.79
CA THR A 410 30.87 -25.15 2.56
C THR A 410 30.50 -24.13 3.65
N ALA A 411 29.51 -23.27 3.39
CA ALA A 411 28.99 -22.32 4.37
C ALA A 411 28.54 -23.02 5.67
N GLN A 412 27.87 -24.18 5.54
CA GLN A 412 27.42 -24.97 6.69
C GLN A 412 28.57 -25.49 7.54
N GLU A 413 29.64 -25.98 6.92
CA GLU A 413 30.81 -26.44 7.62
C GLU A 413 31.59 -25.31 8.29
N ILE A 414 31.61 -24.11 7.69
CA ILE A 414 32.26 -22.92 8.23
C ILE A 414 31.48 -22.40 9.44
N VAL A 415 30.16 -22.27 9.34
CA VAL A 415 29.29 -21.80 10.44
C VAL A 415 29.33 -22.77 11.64
N ALA A 416 29.55 -24.06 11.39
CA ALA A 416 29.69 -25.07 12.46
C ALA A 416 31.08 -25.15 13.09
N LEU A 417 32.07 -24.37 12.61
CA LEU A 417 33.39 -24.34 13.24
C LEU A 417 33.31 -23.67 14.64
N PRO A 418 34.04 -24.23 15.64
CA PRO A 418 34.16 -23.55 16.91
C PRO A 418 34.87 -22.20 16.73
N VAL A 419 34.40 -21.16 17.42
CA VAL A 419 34.99 -19.82 17.40
C VAL A 419 35.61 -19.56 18.77
N ALA A 420 36.89 -19.17 18.78
CA ALA A 420 37.62 -18.90 20.02
C ALA A 420 37.15 -17.59 20.68
N ASP A 421 37.42 -17.50 21.98
CA ASP A 421 37.34 -16.27 22.80
C ASP A 421 35.97 -15.59 22.83
N GLY A 422 34.88 -16.36 22.56
CA GLY A 422 33.50 -15.86 22.65
C GLY A 422 33.06 -14.95 21.50
N TRP A 423 33.76 -14.92 20.37
CA TRP A 423 33.45 -14.11 19.21
C TRP A 423 32.35 -14.71 18.30
N GLU A 424 31.80 -15.85 18.65
CA GLU A 424 30.85 -16.58 17.83
C GLU A 424 29.62 -15.75 17.46
N ALA A 425 28.99 -15.09 18.45
CA ALA A 425 27.79 -14.32 18.26
C ALA A 425 27.99 -13.12 17.31
N GLU A 426 29.09 -12.36 17.51
CA GLU A 426 29.44 -11.22 16.67
C GLU A 426 29.77 -11.62 15.23
N LEU A 427 30.53 -12.72 15.08
CA LEU A 427 30.93 -13.22 13.77
C LEU A 427 29.70 -13.75 12.99
N HIS A 428 28.85 -14.55 13.64
CA HIS A 428 27.63 -15.06 13.02
C HIS A 428 26.67 -13.94 12.67
N ALA A 429 26.46 -12.94 13.53
CA ALA A 429 25.64 -11.77 13.21
C ALA A 429 26.19 -10.97 12.01
N ALA A 430 27.51 -10.84 11.89
CA ALA A 430 28.12 -10.18 10.74
C ALA A 430 27.94 -11.00 9.44
N TRP A 431 28.12 -12.33 9.50
CA TRP A 431 27.82 -13.20 8.36
C TRP A 431 26.33 -13.22 7.98
N CYS A 432 25.40 -13.13 8.95
CA CYS A 432 23.97 -12.97 8.66
C CYS A 432 23.72 -11.73 7.82
N ARG A 433 24.26 -10.58 8.22
CA ARG A 433 24.11 -9.33 7.46
C ARG A 433 24.79 -9.41 6.08
N ALA A 434 25.97 -10.06 5.99
CA ALA A 434 26.63 -10.32 4.71
C ALA A 434 25.78 -11.21 3.78
N ALA A 435 25.19 -12.30 4.30
CA ALA A 435 24.35 -13.22 3.54
C ALA A 435 23.10 -12.52 2.99
N VAL A 436 22.45 -11.68 3.80
CA VAL A 436 21.29 -10.87 3.36
C VAL A 436 21.70 -9.86 2.30
N ARG A 437 22.79 -9.12 2.51
CA ARG A 437 23.28 -8.09 1.60
C ARG A 437 23.69 -8.66 0.25
N GLN A 438 24.41 -9.77 0.24
CA GLN A 438 24.90 -10.42 -0.97
C GLN A 438 23.87 -11.39 -1.57
N ARG A 439 22.71 -11.55 -0.93
CA ARG A 439 21.62 -12.47 -1.33
C ARG A 439 22.12 -13.90 -1.57
N ASP A 440 22.97 -14.39 -0.64
CA ASP A 440 23.54 -15.73 -0.74
C ASP A 440 22.67 -16.77 0.01
N PRO A 441 21.94 -17.64 -0.71
CA PRO A 441 21.04 -18.60 -0.07
C PRO A 441 21.80 -19.75 0.63
N ALA A 442 23.04 -20.04 0.25
CA ALA A 442 23.82 -21.10 0.89
C ALA A 442 24.25 -20.68 2.29
N TRP A 443 24.75 -19.44 2.44
CA TRP A 443 25.07 -18.87 3.73
C TRP A 443 23.82 -18.58 4.58
N ALA A 444 22.75 -18.10 3.97
CA ALA A 444 21.49 -17.90 4.65
C ALA A 444 20.95 -19.20 5.28
N ARG A 445 20.99 -20.30 4.54
CA ARG A 445 20.59 -21.64 5.01
C ARG A 445 21.46 -22.13 6.17
N ALA A 446 22.78 -21.96 6.06
CA ALA A 446 23.72 -22.37 7.10
C ALA A 446 23.50 -21.61 8.42
N LEU A 447 23.27 -20.29 8.35
CA LEU A 447 23.09 -19.42 9.50
C LEU A 447 21.70 -19.53 10.14
N LEU A 448 20.66 -19.86 9.36
CA LEU A 448 19.33 -20.15 9.89
C LEU A 448 19.34 -21.39 10.79
N GLY A 449 20.13 -22.40 10.45
CA GLY A 449 20.12 -23.67 11.15
C GLY A 449 18.80 -24.43 11.02
N ALA A 450 18.59 -25.43 11.87
CA ALA A 450 17.37 -26.20 11.90
C ALA A 450 16.18 -25.39 12.44
N PRO A 451 14.97 -25.55 11.88
CA PRO A 451 13.78 -24.81 12.35
C PRO A 451 13.38 -25.13 13.80
N SER A 452 13.80 -26.26 14.35
CA SER A 452 13.55 -26.65 15.75
C SER A 452 14.42 -25.91 16.78
N ILE A 453 15.47 -25.20 16.34
CA ILE A 453 16.32 -24.41 17.24
C ILE A 453 15.55 -23.17 17.69
N PRO A 454 15.36 -22.94 19.02
CA PRO A 454 14.60 -21.79 19.51
C PRO A 454 15.26 -20.45 19.09
N PRO A 455 14.45 -19.37 18.94
CA PRO A 455 15.00 -18.05 18.70
C PRO A 455 15.90 -17.62 19.86
N ALA A 456 17.00 -17.02 19.50
CA ALA A 456 18.17 -16.69 20.30
C ALA A 456 17.99 -16.55 21.81
N SER A 457 18.53 -17.49 22.51
CA SER A 457 18.85 -17.36 23.92
C SER A 457 20.33 -17.61 24.22
N GLY A 458 21.15 -17.81 23.18
CA GLY A 458 22.58 -18.12 23.32
C GLY A 458 23.45 -17.58 22.18
N PRO A 459 24.77 -17.60 22.40
CA PRO A 459 25.75 -17.24 21.37
C PRO A 459 25.57 -18.09 20.10
N GLY A 460 25.67 -17.48 18.93
CA GLY A 460 25.57 -18.14 17.62
C GLY A 460 24.17 -18.44 17.10
N THR A 461 23.12 -18.10 17.83
CA THR A 461 21.73 -18.25 17.40
C THR A 461 21.20 -16.94 16.83
N ALA A 462 20.70 -16.95 15.59
CA ALA A 462 20.12 -15.77 14.97
C ALA A 462 18.81 -15.36 15.65
N SER A 463 18.63 -14.06 15.90
CA SER A 463 17.37 -13.49 16.40
C SER A 463 16.22 -13.69 15.41
N LEU A 464 14.96 -13.55 15.84
CA LEU A 464 13.80 -13.63 14.94
C LEU A 464 13.88 -12.63 13.78
N SER A 465 14.40 -11.43 14.03
CA SER A 465 14.59 -10.42 12.98
C SER A 465 15.63 -10.86 11.96
N GLU A 466 16.77 -11.38 12.39
CA GLU A 466 17.81 -11.92 11.51
C GLU A 466 17.32 -13.16 10.75
N ARG A 467 16.59 -14.05 11.41
CA ARG A 467 15.96 -15.22 10.76
C ARG A 467 14.98 -14.79 9.66
N SER A 468 14.17 -13.76 9.91
CA SER A 468 13.23 -13.23 8.90
C SER A 468 13.99 -12.71 7.66
N GLN A 469 15.08 -11.97 7.86
CA GLN A 469 15.92 -11.47 6.77
C GLN A 469 16.63 -12.60 6.01
N LEU A 470 17.18 -13.59 6.71
CA LEU A 470 17.79 -14.76 6.09
C LEU A 470 16.77 -15.59 5.32
N LEU A 471 15.57 -15.81 5.88
CA LEU A 471 14.48 -16.49 5.19
C LEU A 471 14.10 -15.78 3.89
N ALA A 472 14.05 -14.44 3.90
CA ALA A 472 13.76 -13.66 2.70
C ALA A 472 14.80 -13.89 1.58
N THR A 473 16.01 -14.34 1.91
CA THR A 473 17.08 -14.65 0.97
C THR A 473 16.93 -16.04 0.32
N LEU A 474 16.20 -16.96 0.95
CA LEU A 474 15.97 -18.30 0.42
C LEU A 474 14.96 -18.33 -0.74
N PRO A 475 15.02 -19.33 -1.62
CA PRO A 475 13.96 -19.60 -2.58
C PRO A 475 12.60 -19.77 -1.91
N PRO A 476 11.47 -19.38 -2.55
CA PRO A 476 10.15 -19.38 -1.90
C PRO A 476 9.72 -20.73 -1.33
N ALA A 477 10.02 -21.85 -2.01
CA ALA A 477 9.68 -23.19 -1.54
C ALA A 477 10.45 -23.57 -0.27
N GLU A 478 11.78 -23.38 -0.25
CA GLU A 478 12.62 -23.67 0.91
C GLU A 478 12.23 -22.80 2.12
N ARG A 479 11.87 -21.54 1.84
CA ARG A 479 11.36 -20.61 2.87
C ARG A 479 10.09 -21.12 3.53
N ALA A 480 9.14 -21.60 2.70
CA ALA A 480 7.89 -22.18 3.17
C ALA A 480 8.11 -23.45 3.99
N ASP A 481 8.99 -24.35 3.54
CA ASP A 481 9.32 -25.59 4.25
C ASP A 481 9.98 -25.31 5.61
N TRP A 482 10.95 -24.38 5.65
CA TRP A 482 11.59 -24.00 6.89
C TRP A 482 10.62 -23.34 7.87
N ALA A 483 9.77 -22.42 7.38
CA ALA A 483 8.77 -21.75 8.21
C ALA A 483 7.72 -22.75 8.73
N ALA A 484 7.31 -23.73 7.94
CA ALA A 484 6.43 -24.81 8.36
C ALA A 484 7.01 -25.60 9.53
N GLY A 485 8.30 -26.00 9.42
CA GLY A 485 9.01 -26.68 10.50
C GLY A 485 9.14 -25.82 11.77
N PHE A 486 9.33 -24.52 11.62
CA PHE A 486 9.40 -23.59 12.75
C PHE A 486 8.05 -23.42 13.44
N VAL A 487 6.95 -23.28 12.68
CA VAL A 487 5.58 -23.24 13.22
C VAL A 487 5.27 -24.51 14.01
N ALA A 488 5.62 -25.68 13.47
CA ALA A 488 5.40 -26.95 14.13
C ALA A 488 6.20 -27.09 15.44
N ALA A 489 7.41 -26.52 15.52
CA ALA A 489 8.28 -26.62 16.70
C ALA A 489 7.97 -25.58 17.78
N HIS A 490 7.59 -24.36 17.39
CA HIS A 490 7.51 -23.21 18.31
C HIS A 490 6.13 -22.53 18.36
N GLY A 491 5.20 -22.94 17.51
CA GLY A 491 3.84 -22.38 17.44
C GLY A 491 3.75 -21.05 16.69
N LEU A 492 2.52 -20.54 16.58
CA LEU A 492 2.18 -19.39 15.74
C LEU A 492 2.68 -18.05 16.29
N SER A 493 2.69 -17.89 17.60
CA SER A 493 3.09 -16.62 18.23
C SER A 493 4.53 -16.26 17.91
N GLU A 494 5.43 -17.25 18.03
CA GLU A 494 6.85 -17.09 17.71
C GLU A 494 7.09 -16.96 16.20
N ALA A 495 6.28 -17.65 15.38
CA ALA A 495 6.42 -17.65 13.93
C ALA A 495 5.87 -16.38 13.24
N PHE A 496 5.11 -15.53 13.92
CA PHE A 496 4.37 -14.42 13.32
C PHE A 496 5.22 -13.53 12.40
N GLN A 497 6.41 -13.14 12.84
CA GLN A 497 7.31 -12.29 12.04
C GLN A 497 7.86 -13.03 10.81
N LEU A 498 8.06 -14.35 10.91
CA LEU A 498 8.60 -15.19 9.85
C LEU A 498 7.56 -15.47 8.77
N LEU A 499 6.28 -15.57 9.15
CA LEU A 499 5.18 -15.77 8.22
C LEU A 499 5.03 -14.61 7.22
N GLY A 500 5.33 -13.38 7.66
CA GLY A 500 5.23 -12.18 6.83
C GLY A 500 6.17 -12.14 5.62
N VAL A 501 7.26 -12.91 5.62
CA VAL A 501 8.22 -12.98 4.50
C VAL A 501 8.00 -14.18 3.60
N CYS A 502 7.05 -15.07 3.92
CA CYS A 502 6.72 -16.22 3.08
C CYS A 502 5.90 -15.78 1.86
N ALA A 503 6.17 -16.42 0.72
CA ALA A 503 5.42 -16.16 -0.52
C ALA A 503 3.95 -16.57 -0.38
N VAL A 504 3.07 -15.80 -0.98
CA VAL A 504 1.62 -16.05 -1.02
C VAL A 504 1.28 -16.71 -2.37
N PRO A 505 0.38 -17.69 -2.38
CA PRO A 505 -0.36 -18.26 -1.26
C PRO A 505 0.47 -19.23 -0.40
N TRP A 506 0.16 -19.33 0.91
CA TRP A 506 0.74 -20.33 1.79
C TRP A 506 0.10 -21.69 1.49
N ALA A 507 0.76 -22.43 0.62
CA ALA A 507 0.33 -23.74 0.15
C ALA A 507 1.18 -24.87 0.75
N GLY A 508 0.78 -26.12 0.53
CA GLY A 508 1.55 -27.30 0.87
C GLY A 508 1.89 -27.40 2.37
N PRO A 509 3.17 -27.62 2.74
CA PRO A 509 3.56 -27.80 4.14
C PRO A 509 3.25 -26.60 5.02
N LEU A 510 3.48 -25.37 4.54
CA LEU A 510 3.26 -24.17 5.33
C LEU A 510 1.78 -23.95 5.64
N GLY A 511 0.89 -24.08 4.64
CA GLY A 511 -0.55 -23.93 4.84
C GLY A 511 -1.05 -24.94 5.86
N ARG A 512 -0.65 -26.21 5.72
CA ARG A 512 -1.02 -27.26 6.69
C ARG A 512 -0.52 -26.97 8.11
N SER A 513 0.76 -26.60 8.27
CA SER A 513 1.31 -26.28 9.60
C SER A 513 0.59 -25.12 10.28
N VAL A 514 0.18 -24.10 9.52
CA VAL A 514 -0.58 -22.97 10.08
C VAL A 514 -1.97 -23.43 10.52
N VAL A 515 -2.68 -24.25 9.71
CA VAL A 515 -4.00 -24.79 10.07
C VAL A 515 -3.90 -25.69 11.31
N ASP A 516 -2.93 -26.61 11.35
CA ASP A 516 -2.72 -27.50 12.48
C ASP A 516 -2.41 -26.72 13.78
N ALA A 517 -1.59 -25.66 13.67
CA ALA A 517 -1.25 -24.85 14.83
C ALA A 517 -2.42 -23.96 15.32
N LEU A 518 -3.34 -23.56 14.44
CA LEU A 518 -4.61 -22.91 14.83
C LEU A 518 -5.55 -23.90 15.52
N ASP A 519 -5.59 -25.14 15.06
CA ASP A 519 -6.36 -26.22 15.68
C ASP A 519 -5.85 -26.52 17.11
N ILE A 520 -4.52 -26.67 17.26
CA ILE A 520 -3.87 -26.85 18.58
C ILE A 520 -4.17 -25.66 19.50
N ALA A 521 -4.15 -24.43 18.99
CA ALA A 521 -4.45 -23.24 19.79
C ALA A 521 -5.92 -23.21 20.26
N ARG A 522 -6.85 -23.71 19.44
CA ARG A 522 -8.25 -23.91 19.81
C ARG A 522 -8.37 -24.95 20.93
N ASP A 523 -7.76 -26.12 20.74
CA ASP A 523 -7.84 -27.24 21.69
C ASP A 523 -7.16 -26.91 23.03
N ALA A 524 -6.18 -26.01 23.03
CA ALA A 524 -5.58 -25.45 24.25
C ALA A 524 -6.50 -24.46 24.99
N GLY A 525 -7.73 -24.22 24.52
CA GLY A 525 -8.72 -23.38 25.19
C GLY A 525 -8.40 -21.89 25.19
N SER A 526 -7.44 -21.43 24.38
CA SER A 526 -7.11 -20.01 24.25
C SER A 526 -8.17 -19.27 23.42
N TYR A 527 -8.23 -17.93 23.54
CA TYR A 527 -9.14 -17.14 22.74
C TYR A 527 -8.57 -16.80 21.36
N PRO A 528 -9.39 -16.77 20.27
CA PRO A 528 -8.90 -16.48 18.92
C PRO A 528 -8.29 -15.07 18.75
N TRP A 529 -8.67 -14.09 19.57
CA TRP A 529 -8.06 -12.75 19.51
C TRP A 529 -6.60 -12.71 19.97
N SER A 530 -6.12 -13.70 20.73
CA SER A 530 -4.69 -13.85 21.04
C SER A 530 -3.87 -14.11 19.78
N PHE A 531 -4.50 -14.62 18.73
CA PHE A 531 -3.92 -14.90 17.42
C PHE A 531 -4.43 -13.97 16.31
N SER A 532 -5.03 -12.83 16.68
CA SER A 532 -5.68 -11.93 15.70
C SER A 532 -4.76 -11.49 14.55
N GLY A 533 -3.48 -11.27 14.82
CA GLY A 533 -2.47 -10.97 13.80
C GLY A 533 -2.27 -12.12 12.81
N VAL A 534 -2.12 -13.35 13.32
CA VAL A 534 -1.98 -14.56 12.51
C VAL A 534 -3.25 -14.84 11.73
N MET A 535 -4.43 -14.71 12.36
CA MET A 535 -5.72 -14.88 11.67
C MET A 535 -5.87 -13.90 10.50
N GLY A 536 -5.51 -12.63 10.71
CA GLY A 536 -5.52 -11.64 9.63
C GLY A 536 -4.52 -11.96 8.49
N LEU A 537 -3.36 -12.55 8.80
CA LEU A 537 -2.44 -13.05 7.79
C LEU A 537 -3.01 -14.28 7.09
N ALA A 538 -3.58 -15.23 7.80
CA ALA A 538 -4.20 -16.44 7.24
C ALA A 538 -5.34 -16.09 6.26
N GLU A 539 -6.19 -15.13 6.60
CA GLU A 539 -7.25 -14.63 5.70
C GLU A 539 -6.69 -14.12 4.36
N ARG A 540 -5.52 -13.49 4.38
CA ARG A 540 -4.88 -12.92 3.18
C ARG A 540 -3.94 -13.87 2.45
N CYS A 541 -3.23 -14.73 3.19
CA CYS A 541 -2.07 -15.44 2.67
C CYS A 541 -2.28 -16.95 2.51
N LEU A 542 -3.19 -17.57 3.29
CA LEU A 542 -3.42 -19.01 3.20
C LEU A 542 -3.96 -19.40 1.81
N ASP A 543 -3.57 -20.58 1.33
CA ASP A 543 -4.11 -21.09 0.08
C ASP A 543 -5.62 -21.32 0.22
N PRO A 544 -6.45 -20.82 -0.71
CA PRO A 544 -7.88 -21.10 -0.71
C PRO A 544 -8.26 -22.59 -0.67
N ALA A 545 -7.39 -23.48 -1.14
CA ALA A 545 -7.59 -24.92 -1.08
C ALA A 545 -7.67 -25.48 0.37
N GLU A 546 -7.15 -24.77 1.36
CA GLU A 546 -7.22 -25.16 2.77
C GLU A 546 -8.62 -24.94 3.38
N ALA A 547 -9.55 -24.32 2.65
CA ALA A 547 -10.90 -24.01 3.13
C ALA A 547 -11.68 -25.26 3.60
N ASP A 548 -11.58 -26.39 2.87
CA ASP A 548 -12.31 -27.60 3.20
C ASP A 548 -11.76 -28.27 4.47
N ARG A 549 -10.45 -28.16 4.70
CA ARG A 549 -9.82 -28.64 5.94
C ARG A 549 -10.25 -27.79 7.14
N LEU A 550 -10.29 -26.49 6.99
CA LEU A 550 -10.74 -25.55 8.02
C LEU A 550 -12.25 -25.68 8.30
N GLU A 551 -13.05 -26.12 7.35
CA GLU A 551 -14.50 -26.27 7.55
C GLU A 551 -14.83 -27.26 8.65
N VAL A 552 -14.06 -28.33 8.78
CA VAL A 552 -14.23 -29.32 9.86
C VAL A 552 -14.06 -28.66 11.23
N LEU A 553 -13.23 -27.62 11.33
CA LEU A 553 -12.95 -26.88 12.56
C LEU A 553 -14.03 -25.83 12.90
N THR A 554 -15.00 -25.60 12.02
CA THR A 554 -16.09 -24.64 12.25
C THR A 554 -17.17 -25.15 13.20
N THR A 555 -17.20 -26.47 13.47
CA THR A 555 -18.14 -27.07 14.42
C THR A 555 -17.71 -26.75 15.84
N THR A 556 -18.68 -26.41 16.68
CA THR A 556 -18.45 -26.23 18.12
C THR A 556 -18.20 -27.58 18.73
N GLN A 557 -17.03 -27.77 19.35
CA GLN A 557 -16.76 -28.96 20.16
C GLN A 557 -17.17 -28.68 21.62
N ASP A 558 -17.36 -29.76 22.39
CA ASP A 558 -17.53 -29.65 23.84
C ASP A 558 -16.30 -29.01 24.45
N GLU A 559 -16.48 -27.96 25.24
CA GLU A 559 -15.34 -27.23 25.84
C GLU A 559 -14.65 -28.14 26.88
N PRO A 560 -13.30 -28.26 26.82
CA PRO A 560 -12.55 -28.89 27.90
C PRO A 560 -12.81 -28.20 29.25
N GLU A 561 -12.74 -28.94 30.36
CA GLU A 561 -13.01 -28.40 31.70
C GLU A 561 -12.07 -27.21 32.06
N ASP A 562 -10.86 -27.19 31.51
CA ASP A 562 -9.85 -26.13 31.72
C ASP A 562 -9.91 -25.02 30.67
N ALA A 563 -10.84 -25.05 29.69
CA ALA A 563 -10.93 -24.05 28.65
C ALA A 563 -11.47 -22.70 29.17
N SER A 564 -11.05 -21.62 28.53
CA SER A 564 -11.62 -20.30 28.80
C SER A 564 -13.10 -20.28 28.40
N PRO A 565 -14.03 -19.81 29.25
CA PRO A 565 -15.47 -19.87 29.00
C PRO A 565 -15.88 -19.25 27.65
N GLY A 566 -16.57 -20.03 26.81
CA GLY A 566 -17.06 -19.60 25.51
C GLY A 566 -16.01 -19.54 24.41
N ALA A 567 -14.78 -19.96 24.65
CA ALA A 567 -13.69 -19.93 23.67
C ALA A 567 -14.02 -20.72 22.40
N GLY A 568 -14.65 -21.91 22.53
CA GLY A 568 -15.05 -22.76 21.41
C GLY A 568 -16.02 -22.07 20.45
N GLY A 569 -17.00 -21.31 20.96
CA GLY A 569 -17.92 -20.53 20.15
C GLY A 569 -17.24 -19.43 19.35
N TYR A 570 -16.28 -18.72 19.95
CA TYR A 570 -15.49 -17.67 19.26
C TYR A 570 -14.56 -18.25 18.19
N TRP A 571 -13.93 -19.41 18.45
CA TRP A 571 -13.13 -20.11 17.46
C TRP A 571 -13.97 -20.57 16.27
N SER A 572 -15.15 -21.14 16.53
CA SER A 572 -16.08 -21.55 15.48
C SER A 572 -16.48 -20.37 14.58
N GLU A 573 -16.73 -19.19 15.14
CA GLU A 573 -17.00 -17.96 14.38
C GLU A 573 -15.77 -17.50 13.59
N ALA A 574 -14.59 -17.53 14.19
CA ALA A 574 -13.34 -17.14 13.54
C ALA A 574 -12.99 -18.06 12.36
N PHE A 575 -13.13 -19.38 12.52
CA PHE A 575 -12.93 -20.33 11.43
C PHE A 575 -13.97 -20.18 10.32
N ARG A 576 -15.26 -19.97 10.65
CA ARG A 576 -16.28 -19.68 9.62
C ARG A 576 -15.94 -18.45 8.80
N ARG A 577 -15.45 -17.39 9.43
CA ARG A 577 -14.99 -16.18 8.72
C ARG A 577 -13.78 -16.50 7.82
N LEU A 578 -12.80 -17.25 8.32
CA LEU A 578 -11.62 -17.65 7.55
C LEU A 578 -12.02 -18.49 6.33
N VAL A 579 -12.85 -19.53 6.51
CA VAL A 579 -13.39 -20.37 5.42
C VAL A 579 -14.14 -19.53 4.38
N ALA A 580 -15.02 -18.64 4.83
CA ALA A 580 -15.76 -17.75 3.94
C ALA A 580 -14.82 -16.83 3.14
N THR A 581 -13.77 -16.31 3.78
CA THR A 581 -12.75 -15.47 3.12
C THR A 581 -11.95 -16.26 2.07
N LEU A 582 -11.51 -17.48 2.39
CA LEU A 582 -10.77 -18.33 1.44
C LEU A 582 -11.64 -18.72 0.24
N ARG A 583 -12.90 -19.10 0.48
CA ARG A 583 -13.85 -19.41 -0.61
C ARG A 583 -14.12 -18.19 -1.49
N LEU A 584 -14.21 -17.00 -0.89
CA LEU A 584 -14.35 -15.74 -1.63
C LEU A 584 -13.11 -15.47 -2.49
N ARG A 585 -11.88 -15.66 -1.95
CA ARG A 585 -10.64 -15.52 -2.73
C ARG A 585 -10.58 -16.52 -3.90
N ALA A 586 -10.98 -17.77 -3.67
CA ALA A 586 -11.09 -18.75 -4.75
C ALA A 586 -12.12 -18.33 -5.83
N ALA A 587 -13.24 -17.73 -5.43
CA ALA A 587 -14.23 -17.22 -6.36
C ALA A 587 -13.69 -16.04 -7.18
N MET A 588 -13.01 -15.09 -6.53
CA MET A 588 -12.35 -13.94 -7.18
C MET A 588 -11.34 -14.38 -8.25
N ASP A 589 -10.55 -15.40 -7.94
CA ASP A 589 -9.56 -15.95 -8.87
C ASP A 589 -10.24 -16.57 -10.10
N ARG A 590 -11.28 -17.39 -9.89
CA ARG A 590 -12.09 -17.98 -10.97
C ARG A 590 -12.79 -16.94 -11.84
N GLU A 591 -13.35 -15.90 -11.23
CA GLU A 591 -14.00 -14.78 -11.94
C GLU A 591 -13.01 -14.03 -12.85
N LEU A 592 -11.77 -13.84 -12.39
CA LEU A 592 -10.69 -13.26 -13.19
C LEU A 592 -10.17 -14.20 -14.27
N MET A 593 -10.32 -15.54 -14.12
CA MET A 593 -10.00 -16.53 -15.18
C MET A 593 -11.04 -16.57 -16.30
N GLY A 594 -12.19 -15.90 -16.13
CA GLY A 594 -13.31 -15.98 -17.08
C GLY A 594 -14.01 -17.33 -17.04
N ASN A 595 -13.72 -18.18 -16.07
CA ASN A 595 -14.43 -19.42 -15.81
C ASN A 595 -15.67 -19.13 -14.96
N ASP A 596 -16.73 -18.64 -15.58
CA ASP A 596 -18.07 -18.64 -15.01
C ASP A 596 -18.55 -20.09 -14.84
N GLY A 597 -18.06 -20.76 -13.81
CA GLY A 597 -18.59 -22.05 -13.37
C GLY A 597 -19.94 -21.84 -12.65
N GLY A 598 -20.93 -21.42 -13.36
CA GLY A 598 -22.27 -21.23 -12.83
C GLY A 598 -23.20 -20.72 -13.91
N ARG A 599 -23.94 -21.65 -14.54
CA ARG A 599 -25.23 -21.32 -15.15
C ARG A 599 -25.99 -20.40 -14.17
N PRO A 600 -26.52 -19.25 -14.60
CA PRO A 600 -27.49 -18.55 -13.79
C PRO A 600 -28.62 -19.54 -13.49
N SER A 601 -28.95 -19.74 -12.22
CA SER A 601 -30.23 -20.35 -11.85
C SER A 601 -31.32 -19.60 -12.63
N PRO A 602 -32.19 -20.28 -13.37
CA PRO A 602 -33.31 -19.60 -13.98
C PRO A 602 -34.06 -18.90 -12.84
N ASP A 603 -34.26 -17.61 -13.07
CA ASP A 603 -35.15 -16.77 -12.28
C ASP A 603 -36.42 -17.58 -11.98
N PRO A 604 -36.85 -17.78 -10.73
CA PRO A 604 -38.14 -18.37 -10.47
C PRO A 604 -39.15 -17.41 -11.09
N GLY A 605 -39.65 -17.78 -12.28
CA GLY A 605 -40.71 -17.06 -12.97
C GLY A 605 -41.87 -16.82 -12.01
N PRO A 606 -42.66 -15.75 -12.21
CA PRO A 606 -43.78 -15.45 -11.33
C PRO A 606 -44.71 -16.65 -11.24
N ASP A 607 -45.12 -16.95 -10.01
CA ASP A 607 -46.07 -18.02 -9.67
C ASP A 607 -47.27 -17.96 -10.66
N PRO A 608 -47.70 -19.08 -11.24
CA PRO A 608 -48.87 -19.11 -12.10
C PRO A 608 -50.08 -18.67 -11.31
N VAL A 609 -50.69 -17.61 -11.80
CA VAL A 609 -52.01 -17.14 -11.31
C VAL A 609 -53.00 -18.27 -11.46
N PRO A 610 -53.77 -18.66 -10.42
CA PRO A 610 -54.81 -19.71 -10.56
C PRO A 610 -55.89 -19.26 -11.55
N GLU A 611 -56.09 -20.07 -12.60
CA GLU A 611 -57.23 -19.88 -13.53
C GLU A 611 -58.56 -20.13 -12.78
N PRO A 612 -59.61 -19.34 -13.09
CA PRO A 612 -60.93 -19.55 -12.53
C PRO A 612 -61.60 -20.80 -13.12
N ASP A 613 -62.09 -21.63 -12.20
CA ASP A 613 -62.93 -22.81 -12.40
C ASP A 613 -64.12 -22.55 -13.34
N HIS A 614 -64.14 -23.16 -14.52
CA HIS A 614 -65.30 -23.25 -15.36
C HIS A 614 -65.77 -24.69 -15.44
N GLY A 615 -66.94 -24.86 -14.79
CA GLY A 615 -67.68 -26.06 -14.59
C GLY A 615 -67.92 -26.94 -15.81
N GLU A 616 -68.20 -28.16 -15.44
CA GLU A 616 -68.70 -29.30 -16.18
C GLU A 616 -69.58 -29.01 -17.40
N THR A 617 -69.30 -29.66 -18.53
CA THR A 617 -70.36 -30.19 -19.35
C THR A 617 -69.97 -31.55 -19.96
N THR A 618 -70.63 -32.56 -19.48
CA THR A 618 -70.74 -33.94 -19.97
C THR A 618 -71.14 -34.01 -21.45
N ARG A 619 -70.50 -34.86 -22.24
CA ARG A 619 -71.13 -35.73 -23.26
C ARG A 619 -70.20 -36.83 -23.79
N HIS A 620 -70.63 -38.00 -23.44
CA HIS A 620 -70.81 -39.29 -24.09
C HIS A 620 -70.25 -39.54 -25.50
N GLN A 621 -69.69 -40.71 -25.61
CA GLN A 621 -69.80 -41.76 -26.59
C GLN A 621 -68.65 -41.96 -27.61
N ALA A 622 -68.24 -43.21 -27.53
CA ALA A 622 -67.99 -44.25 -28.52
C ALA A 622 -66.58 -44.45 -29.04
N GLY A 623 -66.00 -45.55 -28.66
CA GLY A 623 -64.94 -46.21 -29.42
C GLY A 623 -65.57 -46.91 -30.67
N PRO A 624 -64.89 -47.82 -31.42
CA PRO A 624 -63.63 -48.55 -31.10
C PRO A 624 -62.70 -48.69 -32.34
N ASP A 625 -61.71 -49.57 -32.18
CA ASP A 625 -60.96 -50.38 -33.18
C ASP A 625 -59.76 -49.76 -33.90
N ALA A 626 -58.57 -50.23 -33.60
CA ALA A 626 -57.90 -51.40 -34.10
C ALA A 626 -57.00 -51.18 -35.33
N TRP A 627 -55.80 -51.73 -35.25
CA TRP A 627 -54.84 -52.15 -36.29
C TRP A 627 -53.81 -51.13 -36.83
N GLY A 628 -52.52 -51.58 -36.62
CA GLY A 628 -51.37 -51.25 -37.42
C GLY A 628 -50.06 -51.31 -36.63
#